data_5a376e6f3e858ea1f515c3d1c0c858e9
#
_entry.id   5a376e6f3e858ea1f515c3d1c0c858e9
#
_cell.length_a   1.000
_cell.length_b   1.000
_cell.length_c   1.000
_cell.angle_alpha   90.00
_cell.angle_beta   90.00
_cell.angle_gamma   90.00
#
_symmetry.space_group_name_H-M   'P 1'
#
loop_
_entity.id
_entity.type
_entity.pdbx_description
1 polymer ?
#
loop_
_entity_poly.entity_id
_entity_poly.type
_entity_poly.pdbx_seq_one_letter_code
_entity_poly.pdbx_strand_id
1 'polypeptide(L)'
;DERIGQLFMVIANPKSDNRNMQRLMRYVNEIKIGGILFHKGDPVTQAEVTNRLQKASRIPMLVSLDGEWGLSMRLSGTTRFPKNMMLGAIEDNALIEEYGKEVGRQCREMGIHINFAPDMDVNSNVDNPVIGLRSFGENPEAVSEKGIAYARGLESTGILSVSKHFPGHGDTSEDSHETLPVVRHNRARLDSVELLPFKRYIYDGFAGIMTGHLYVPALDKSHKPASFSKAVVTDLLQKELGFQGLCFTDALAMKGASTKKTDNPSVKALLAGNDILLAPAAPINDFTAVKEAIEEGVLDLEAIEAKCLKILRYKYIAGLNAYKPVETKGLSKRLNSPHAAWMAAKLNSEAITVLKNEDTILPLKQLNKKKIAALSIGDGVGNEFQKMLGEYDSIACFSIGRRSTAAQVQQVYNKLQKYDVIICGVHTIRIPESLALRQLAAKKELVYAFFTLPYACKEYKKSIEKAKAVVLAYEGTPLAQEYAAQVIFGGIAAKGKLPVSIPGLYYAGTGIFTEKTRLGYHQPEEVGANPDRLDVIESIVKAGLDEKAYPGCQVLVAKDGVIIYNKSFGYFDYESRQPVTESSVYDLASASKAAGTLLAVMKAYDEKKFTLNNKIS
;
A
#
# COMPACT_ATOMS: atom_id res chain seq x y z
N ASP A 1 10.22 6.49 -39.57
CA ASP A 1 10.58 7.09 -38.26
C ASP A 1 9.38 7.09 -37.29
N GLU A 2 8.19 7.56 -37.69
CA GLU A 2 7.02 7.65 -36.78
C GLU A 2 6.60 6.27 -36.22
N ARG A 3 6.62 5.21 -37.03
CA ARG A 3 6.27 3.85 -36.58
C ARG A 3 7.27 3.33 -35.55
N ILE A 4 8.57 3.58 -35.75
CA ILE A 4 9.64 3.20 -34.82
C ILE A 4 9.48 3.95 -33.49
N GLY A 5 9.21 5.27 -33.57
CA GLY A 5 9.05 6.11 -32.38
C GLY A 5 7.93 5.64 -31.46
N GLN A 6 6.86 5.02 -32.00
CA GLN A 6 5.75 4.51 -31.19
C GLN A 6 6.15 3.38 -30.23
N LEU A 7 7.27 2.69 -30.48
CA LEU A 7 7.79 1.63 -29.62
C LEU A 7 8.55 2.17 -28.40
N PHE A 8 8.85 3.47 -28.38
CA PHE A 8 9.65 4.10 -27.32
C PHE A 8 8.78 4.75 -26.24
N MET A 9 8.99 4.35 -24.98
CA MET A 9 8.39 4.97 -23.80
C MET A 9 9.53 5.52 -22.92
N VAL A 10 9.66 6.84 -22.86
CA VAL A 10 10.78 7.52 -22.21
C VAL A 10 10.42 8.04 -20.82
N ILE A 11 11.44 8.16 -19.95
CA ILE A 11 11.25 8.76 -18.62
C ILE A 11 10.96 10.27 -18.75
N ALA A 12 9.87 10.69 -18.14
CA ALA A 12 9.51 12.09 -17.95
C ALA A 12 9.57 12.45 -16.45
N ASN A 13 10.35 13.45 -16.10
CA ASN A 13 10.28 14.02 -14.77
C ASN A 13 9.12 15.02 -14.72
N PRO A 14 8.27 15.00 -13.68
CA PRO A 14 7.20 15.99 -13.52
C PRO A 14 7.77 17.32 -13.00
N LYS A 15 8.57 17.98 -13.84
CA LYS A 15 9.20 19.28 -13.60
C LYS A 15 8.96 20.17 -14.81
N SER A 16 8.42 21.34 -14.58
CA SER A 16 8.12 22.31 -15.65
C SER A 16 9.31 23.19 -16.05
N ASP A 17 10.53 22.93 -15.49
CA ASP A 17 11.73 23.69 -15.84
C ASP A 17 12.10 23.56 -17.32
N ASN A 18 12.73 24.62 -17.86
CA ASN A 18 13.02 24.72 -19.29
C ASN A 18 13.91 23.58 -19.82
N ARG A 19 14.91 23.15 -19.04
CA ARG A 19 15.84 22.08 -19.48
C ARG A 19 15.10 20.74 -19.64
N ASN A 20 14.29 20.37 -18.66
CA ASN A 20 13.50 19.14 -18.72
C ASN A 20 12.50 19.19 -19.88
N MET A 21 11.77 20.30 -20.02
CA MET A 21 10.82 20.47 -21.11
C MET A 21 11.47 20.47 -22.50
N GLN A 22 12.61 21.15 -22.70
CA GLN A 22 13.35 21.10 -23.96
C GLN A 22 13.76 19.67 -24.32
N ARG A 23 14.28 18.91 -23.34
CA ARG A 23 14.64 17.50 -23.55
C ARG A 23 13.45 16.65 -23.97
N LEU A 24 12.32 16.77 -23.28
CA LEU A 24 11.10 15.99 -23.59
C LEU A 24 10.50 16.38 -24.93
N MET A 25 10.45 17.68 -25.23
CA MET A 25 9.99 18.20 -26.54
C MET A 25 10.88 17.72 -27.69
N ARG A 26 12.17 17.58 -27.45
CA ARG A 26 13.09 16.98 -28.42
C ARG A 26 12.71 15.53 -28.73
N TYR A 27 12.41 14.71 -27.73
CA TYR A 27 11.92 13.33 -27.94
C TYR A 27 10.60 13.28 -28.70
N VAL A 28 9.65 14.17 -28.39
CA VAL A 28 8.38 14.27 -29.11
C VAL A 28 8.62 14.65 -30.59
N ASN A 29 9.49 15.61 -30.86
CA ASN A 29 9.70 16.16 -32.20
C ASN A 29 10.64 15.33 -33.09
N GLU A 30 11.71 14.74 -32.54
CA GLU A 30 12.69 14.01 -33.31
C GLU A 30 12.38 12.51 -33.41
N ILE A 31 12.05 11.87 -32.27
CA ILE A 31 11.78 10.42 -32.21
C ILE A 31 10.31 10.10 -32.48
N LYS A 32 9.36 11.03 -32.19
CA LYS A 32 7.91 10.79 -32.26
C LYS A 32 7.48 9.69 -31.26
N ILE A 33 7.96 9.80 -30.02
CA ILE A 33 7.79 8.78 -28.96
C ILE A 33 6.34 8.35 -28.77
N GLY A 34 6.15 7.05 -28.54
CA GLY A 34 4.83 6.43 -28.32
C GLY A 34 4.28 6.62 -26.93
N GLY A 35 5.13 6.85 -25.93
CA GLY A 35 4.73 6.98 -24.54
C GLY A 35 5.75 7.65 -23.62
N ILE A 36 5.29 7.97 -22.42
CA ILE A 36 6.09 8.54 -21.33
C ILE A 36 5.83 7.81 -20.02
N LEU A 37 6.88 7.60 -19.24
CA LEU A 37 6.86 7.06 -17.88
C LEU A 37 7.20 8.19 -16.91
N PHE A 38 6.28 8.52 -15.99
CA PHE A 38 6.53 9.52 -14.98
C PHE A 38 7.22 8.94 -13.73
N HIS A 39 8.22 9.67 -13.26
CA HIS A 39 8.86 9.47 -11.96
C HIS A 39 8.21 10.32 -10.86
N LYS A 40 8.87 10.38 -9.68
CA LYS A 40 8.37 11.09 -8.49
C LYS A 40 8.14 12.59 -8.77
N GLY A 41 7.01 13.10 -8.25
CA GLY A 41 6.64 14.52 -8.35
C GLY A 41 5.36 14.85 -7.62
N ASP A 42 4.68 15.89 -8.08
CA ASP A 42 3.36 16.30 -7.61
C ASP A 42 2.32 16.21 -8.73
N PRO A 43 1.03 16.02 -8.41
CA PRO A 43 0.00 15.77 -9.40
C PRO A 43 -0.22 16.93 -10.38
N VAL A 44 -0.18 18.17 -9.89
CA VAL A 44 -0.50 19.35 -10.73
C VAL A 44 0.59 19.55 -11.78
N THR A 45 1.86 19.56 -11.35
CA THR A 45 2.99 19.70 -12.28
C THR A 45 3.03 18.55 -13.29
N GLN A 46 2.74 17.31 -12.87
CA GLN A 46 2.66 16.18 -13.81
C GLN A 46 1.56 16.39 -14.85
N ALA A 47 0.36 16.83 -14.45
CA ALA A 47 -0.76 17.11 -15.35
C ALA A 47 -0.41 18.21 -16.36
N GLU A 48 0.25 19.31 -15.92
CA GLU A 48 0.70 20.38 -16.79
C GLU A 48 1.73 19.90 -17.82
N VAL A 49 2.73 19.12 -17.39
CA VAL A 49 3.72 18.53 -18.29
C VAL A 49 3.05 17.58 -19.28
N THR A 50 2.13 16.73 -18.83
CA THR A 50 1.33 15.84 -19.69
C THR A 50 0.61 16.64 -20.76
N ASN A 51 -0.15 17.65 -20.37
CA ASN A 51 -0.93 18.48 -21.30
C ASN A 51 -0.05 19.18 -22.36
N ARG A 52 1.11 19.71 -21.95
CA ARG A 52 2.07 20.35 -22.88
C ARG A 52 2.65 19.36 -23.88
N LEU A 53 3.05 18.17 -23.44
CA LEU A 53 3.63 17.14 -24.31
C LEU A 53 2.60 16.55 -25.26
N GLN A 54 1.39 16.26 -24.78
CA GLN A 54 0.28 15.76 -25.60
C GLN A 54 -0.13 16.76 -26.69
N LYS A 55 -0.16 18.07 -26.35
CA LYS A 55 -0.44 19.12 -27.34
C LYS A 55 0.60 19.19 -28.45
N ALA A 56 1.85 18.87 -28.17
CA ALA A 56 2.94 18.87 -29.14
C ALA A 56 3.00 17.58 -29.97
N SER A 57 2.43 16.49 -29.45
CA SER A 57 2.48 15.19 -30.11
C SER A 57 1.41 15.05 -31.18
N ARG A 58 1.81 14.62 -32.39
CA ARG A 58 0.87 14.36 -33.49
C ARG A 58 -0.03 13.14 -33.22
N ILE A 59 0.57 12.09 -32.65
CA ILE A 59 -0.13 10.89 -32.20
C ILE A 59 -0.10 10.92 -30.67
N PRO A 60 -1.26 10.97 -29.99
CA PRO A 60 -1.27 11.02 -28.53
C PRO A 60 -0.46 9.91 -27.89
N MET A 61 0.30 10.25 -26.86
CA MET A 61 1.21 9.33 -26.17
C MET A 61 0.49 8.56 -25.07
N LEU A 62 0.89 7.30 -24.85
CA LEU A 62 0.56 6.57 -23.64
C LEU A 62 1.30 7.20 -22.45
N VAL A 63 0.59 7.51 -21.41
CA VAL A 63 1.14 8.02 -20.15
C VAL A 63 1.11 6.91 -19.12
N SER A 64 2.22 6.64 -18.47
CA SER A 64 2.36 5.56 -17.50
C SER A 64 3.05 6.00 -16.22
N LEU A 65 2.82 5.22 -15.16
CA LEU A 65 3.62 5.28 -13.93
C LEU A 65 3.67 3.90 -13.26
N ASP A 66 4.57 3.75 -12.28
CA ASP A 66 4.53 2.67 -11.30
C ASP A 66 3.64 3.08 -10.13
N GLY A 67 2.47 2.50 -10.00
CA GLY A 67 1.52 2.76 -8.95
C GLY A 67 1.07 1.46 -8.27
N GLU A 68 2.00 0.61 -7.83
CA GLU A 68 1.72 -0.70 -7.22
C GLU A 68 0.80 -0.59 -6.00
N TRP A 69 0.99 0.46 -5.19
CA TRP A 69 0.10 0.83 -4.08
C TRP A 69 -0.55 2.20 -4.29
N GLY A 70 -0.99 2.46 -5.54
CA GLY A 70 -1.62 3.70 -5.96
C GLY A 70 -0.64 4.82 -6.28
N LEU A 71 -1.18 6.00 -6.57
CA LEU A 71 -0.40 7.15 -7.04
C LEU A 71 0.65 7.62 -6.03
N SER A 72 0.41 7.42 -4.72
CA SER A 72 1.33 7.82 -3.65
C SER A 72 2.70 7.15 -3.71
N MET A 73 2.85 6.08 -4.47
CA MET A 73 4.16 5.50 -4.77
C MET A 73 5.08 6.50 -5.49
N ARG A 74 4.50 7.38 -6.30
CA ARG A 74 5.22 8.35 -7.16
C ARG A 74 4.85 9.79 -6.89
N LEU A 75 3.60 10.08 -6.54
CA LEU A 75 3.06 11.43 -6.43
C LEU A 75 2.79 11.82 -4.97
N SER A 76 3.48 12.86 -4.51
CA SER A 76 3.25 13.42 -3.18
C SER A 76 1.86 14.05 -3.07
N GLY A 77 1.30 14.07 -1.86
CA GLY A 77 0.00 14.69 -1.61
C GLY A 77 -1.20 13.92 -2.17
N THR A 78 -1.03 12.64 -2.50
CA THR A 78 -2.12 11.73 -2.87
C THR A 78 -2.37 10.70 -1.77
N THR A 79 -3.59 10.16 -1.72
CA THR A 79 -3.99 9.14 -0.75
C THR A 79 -3.02 7.97 -0.77
N ARG A 80 -2.51 7.59 0.41
CA ARG A 80 -1.60 6.47 0.57
C ARG A 80 -2.37 5.20 0.91
N PHE A 81 -2.28 4.22 0.03
CA PHE A 81 -2.80 2.88 0.26
C PHE A 81 -1.72 1.95 0.84
N PRO A 82 -2.11 0.82 1.47
CA PRO A 82 -1.17 -0.20 1.92
C PRO A 82 -0.38 -0.81 0.76
N LYS A 83 0.83 -1.28 1.06
CA LYS A 83 1.62 -2.08 0.12
C LYS A 83 1.06 -3.49 -0.04
N ASN A 84 1.44 -4.15 -1.13
CA ASN A 84 0.87 -5.44 -1.53
C ASN A 84 1.00 -6.53 -0.45
N MET A 85 2.09 -6.59 0.31
CA MET A 85 2.24 -7.56 1.40
C MET A 85 1.14 -7.40 2.47
N MET A 86 0.78 -6.17 2.80
CA MET A 86 -0.33 -5.89 3.71
C MET A 86 -1.68 -6.23 3.07
N LEU A 87 -1.86 -5.92 1.78
CA LEU A 87 -3.05 -6.34 1.01
C LEU A 87 -3.16 -7.86 0.91
N GLY A 88 -2.02 -8.57 0.87
CA GLY A 88 -1.94 -10.02 0.93
C GLY A 88 -2.60 -10.64 2.15
N ALA A 89 -2.68 -9.91 3.25
CA ALA A 89 -3.33 -10.37 4.49
C ALA A 89 -4.87 -10.30 4.44
N ILE A 90 -5.46 -9.60 3.49
CA ILE A 90 -6.91 -9.45 3.35
C ILE A 90 -7.47 -10.69 2.65
N GLU A 91 -8.47 -11.35 3.21
CA GLU A 91 -9.08 -12.55 2.59
C GLU A 91 -10.08 -12.18 1.48
N ASP A 92 -10.76 -11.04 1.60
CA ASP A 92 -11.79 -10.59 0.64
C ASP A 92 -11.15 -9.99 -0.63
N ASN A 93 -11.12 -10.77 -1.71
CA ASN A 93 -10.61 -10.34 -3.01
C ASN A 93 -11.55 -9.33 -3.72
N ALA A 94 -12.84 -9.23 -3.33
CA ALA A 94 -13.72 -8.19 -3.87
C ALA A 94 -13.29 -6.79 -3.41
N LEU A 95 -12.77 -6.67 -2.18
CA LEU A 95 -12.19 -5.43 -1.68
C LEU A 95 -10.90 -5.04 -2.45
N ILE A 96 -10.10 -6.02 -2.87
CA ILE A 96 -8.91 -5.78 -3.71
C ILE A 96 -9.31 -5.31 -5.11
N GLU A 97 -10.40 -5.84 -5.67
CA GLU A 97 -10.93 -5.37 -6.95
C GLU A 97 -11.45 -3.93 -6.84
N GLU A 98 -12.18 -3.60 -5.76
CA GLU A 98 -12.67 -2.25 -5.52
C GLU A 98 -11.52 -1.25 -5.32
N TYR A 99 -10.47 -1.65 -4.62
CA TYR A 99 -9.22 -0.89 -4.52
C TYR A 99 -8.59 -0.65 -5.91
N GLY A 100 -8.54 -1.66 -6.76
CA GLY A 100 -8.08 -1.52 -8.15
C GLY A 100 -8.89 -0.48 -8.93
N LYS A 101 -10.22 -0.44 -8.75
CA LYS A 101 -11.12 0.58 -9.35
C LYS A 101 -10.78 1.98 -8.86
N GLU A 102 -10.52 2.16 -7.55
CA GLU A 102 -10.15 3.47 -7.02
C GLU A 102 -8.81 3.96 -7.56
N VAL A 103 -7.78 3.08 -7.61
CA VAL A 103 -6.49 3.43 -8.25
C VAL A 103 -6.69 3.79 -9.72
N GLY A 104 -7.51 3.04 -10.45
CA GLY A 104 -7.84 3.31 -11.84
C GLY A 104 -8.55 4.66 -12.03
N ARG A 105 -9.50 4.99 -11.16
CA ARG A 105 -10.16 6.31 -11.13
C ARG A 105 -9.13 7.43 -10.95
N GLN A 106 -8.20 7.30 -10.01
CA GLN A 106 -7.15 8.29 -9.78
C GLN A 106 -6.20 8.40 -11.00
N CYS A 107 -5.85 7.28 -11.62
CA CYS A 107 -5.06 7.29 -12.87
C CYS A 107 -5.77 8.07 -13.99
N ARG A 108 -7.09 7.88 -14.17
CA ARG A 108 -7.87 8.63 -15.16
C ARG A 108 -7.87 10.12 -14.89
N GLU A 109 -8.06 10.54 -13.63
CA GLU A 109 -7.99 11.95 -13.23
C GLU A 109 -6.64 12.60 -13.56
N MET A 110 -5.58 11.80 -13.58
CA MET A 110 -4.22 12.22 -13.92
C MET A 110 -3.87 12.10 -15.41
N GLY A 111 -4.79 11.61 -16.26
CA GLY A 111 -4.50 11.32 -17.66
C GLY A 111 -3.47 10.20 -17.86
N ILE A 112 -3.37 9.27 -16.90
CA ILE A 112 -2.54 8.08 -16.97
C ILE A 112 -3.34 6.99 -17.66
N HIS A 113 -2.71 6.26 -18.57
CA HIS A 113 -3.32 5.20 -19.38
C HIS A 113 -2.82 3.81 -19.00
N ILE A 114 -1.62 3.72 -18.43
CA ILE A 114 -0.96 2.48 -18.03
C ILE A 114 -0.51 2.60 -16.59
N ASN A 115 -0.86 1.61 -15.76
CA ASN A 115 -0.22 1.39 -14.47
C ASN A 115 0.64 0.12 -14.52
N PHE A 116 1.96 0.24 -14.26
CA PHE A 116 2.87 -0.90 -14.14
C PHE A 116 2.61 -1.64 -12.82
N ALA A 117 1.45 -2.25 -12.74
CA ALA A 117 0.90 -3.07 -11.67
C ALA A 117 -0.19 -4.01 -12.23
N PRO A 118 -0.44 -5.15 -11.57
CA PRO A 118 0.09 -5.62 -10.30
C PRO A 118 1.52 -6.18 -10.37
N ASP A 119 2.21 -6.18 -9.22
CA ASP A 119 3.37 -7.05 -9.00
C ASP A 119 2.86 -8.48 -8.77
N MET A 120 3.22 -9.41 -9.66
CA MET A 120 2.79 -10.80 -9.64
C MET A 120 3.90 -11.76 -9.15
N ASP A 121 5.01 -11.20 -8.65
CA ASP A 121 6.12 -11.98 -8.13
C ASP A 121 5.75 -12.67 -6.82
N VAL A 122 5.99 -13.97 -6.74
CA VAL A 122 5.74 -14.79 -5.55
C VAL A 122 6.95 -14.68 -4.61
N ASN A 123 6.78 -14.10 -3.42
CA ASN A 123 7.88 -13.83 -2.48
C ASN A 123 8.33 -15.12 -1.75
N SER A 124 8.92 -16.05 -2.49
CA SER A 124 9.39 -17.34 -1.96
C SER A 124 10.75 -17.24 -1.23
N ASN A 125 11.48 -16.13 -1.40
CA ASN A 125 12.73 -15.85 -0.71
C ASN A 125 12.57 -14.71 0.31
N VAL A 126 12.76 -15.06 1.59
CA VAL A 126 12.68 -14.11 2.73
C VAL A 126 13.69 -12.95 2.61
N ASP A 127 14.84 -13.23 2.01
CA ASP A 127 15.96 -12.29 1.88
C ASP A 127 15.96 -11.55 0.53
N ASN A 128 14.86 -11.62 -0.24
CA ASN A 128 14.72 -10.90 -1.49
C ASN A 128 14.79 -9.37 -1.27
N PRO A 129 15.79 -8.67 -1.83
CA PRO A 129 16.00 -7.24 -1.55
C PRO A 129 15.06 -6.32 -2.35
N VAL A 130 14.41 -6.84 -3.41
CA VAL A 130 13.65 -6.04 -4.39
C VAL A 130 12.14 -6.19 -4.22
N ILE A 131 11.68 -7.43 -4.08
CA ILE A 131 10.24 -7.74 -4.08
C ILE A 131 9.65 -7.53 -2.69
N GLY A 132 9.98 -8.32 -1.69
CA GLY A 132 9.56 -8.11 -0.31
C GLY A 132 8.12 -7.62 -0.16
N LEU A 133 7.94 -6.39 0.36
CA LEU A 133 6.62 -5.76 0.55
C LEU A 133 5.83 -5.48 -0.74
N ARG A 134 6.44 -5.61 -1.91
CA ARG A 134 5.78 -5.40 -3.20
C ARG A 134 4.94 -6.61 -3.63
N SER A 135 5.27 -7.82 -3.16
CA SER A 135 4.49 -9.04 -3.40
C SER A 135 3.27 -9.13 -2.49
N PHE A 136 2.21 -9.77 -2.96
CA PHE A 136 1.05 -10.13 -2.14
C PHE A 136 1.31 -11.29 -1.17
N GLY A 137 2.42 -12.04 -1.33
CA GLY A 137 2.77 -13.13 -0.43
C GLY A 137 3.65 -14.22 -1.05
N GLU A 138 3.75 -15.36 -0.35
CA GLU A 138 4.56 -16.52 -0.79
C GLU A 138 3.74 -17.62 -1.46
N ASN A 139 2.41 -17.59 -1.36
CA ASN A 139 1.53 -18.58 -1.97
C ASN A 139 1.17 -18.15 -3.41
N PRO A 140 1.56 -18.90 -4.46
CA PRO A 140 1.35 -18.50 -5.84
C PRO A 140 -0.14 -18.39 -6.24
N GLU A 141 -1.03 -19.19 -5.63
CA GLU A 141 -2.47 -19.12 -5.84
C GLU A 141 -3.03 -17.81 -5.29
N ALA A 142 -2.70 -17.47 -4.03
CA ALA A 142 -3.15 -16.22 -3.40
C ALA A 142 -2.60 -14.98 -4.11
N VAL A 143 -1.33 -15.00 -4.55
CA VAL A 143 -0.73 -13.93 -5.36
C VAL A 143 -1.51 -13.76 -6.67
N SER A 144 -1.85 -14.88 -7.34
CA SER A 144 -2.63 -14.87 -8.58
C SER A 144 -3.99 -14.22 -8.38
N GLU A 145 -4.75 -14.69 -7.39
CA GLU A 145 -6.11 -14.21 -7.11
C GLU A 145 -6.15 -12.71 -6.81
N LYS A 146 -5.23 -12.24 -5.96
CA LYS A 146 -5.14 -10.82 -5.58
C LYS A 146 -4.69 -9.94 -6.73
N GLY A 147 -3.66 -10.35 -7.46
CA GLY A 147 -3.18 -9.62 -8.62
C GLY A 147 -4.25 -9.52 -9.72
N ILE A 148 -5.00 -10.60 -9.97
CA ILE A 148 -6.12 -10.63 -10.91
C ILE A 148 -7.27 -9.72 -10.44
N ALA A 149 -7.65 -9.77 -9.16
CA ALA A 149 -8.69 -8.90 -8.63
C ALA A 149 -8.31 -7.42 -8.79
N TYR A 150 -7.05 -7.08 -8.45
CA TYR A 150 -6.53 -5.72 -8.65
C TYR A 150 -6.55 -5.30 -10.13
N ALA A 151 -6.04 -6.15 -11.04
CA ALA A 151 -6.00 -5.87 -12.48
C ALA A 151 -7.39 -5.70 -13.05
N ARG A 152 -8.36 -6.54 -12.66
CA ARG A 152 -9.77 -6.45 -13.08
C ARG A 152 -10.39 -5.13 -12.63
N GLY A 153 -10.17 -4.72 -11.38
CA GLY A 153 -10.61 -3.41 -10.89
C GLY A 153 -10.00 -2.26 -11.69
N LEU A 154 -8.69 -2.30 -11.93
CA LEU A 154 -7.96 -1.28 -12.67
C LEU A 154 -8.47 -1.16 -14.12
N GLU A 155 -8.55 -2.27 -14.86
CA GLU A 155 -8.97 -2.29 -16.27
C GLU A 155 -10.47 -1.97 -16.45
N SER A 156 -11.31 -2.24 -15.45
CA SER A 156 -12.72 -1.83 -15.48
C SER A 156 -12.91 -0.32 -15.59
N THR A 157 -11.87 0.46 -15.27
CA THR A 157 -11.86 1.92 -15.41
C THR A 157 -11.26 2.41 -16.74
N GLY A 158 -10.80 1.49 -17.60
CA GLY A 158 -10.12 1.80 -18.86
C GLY A 158 -8.63 2.08 -18.73
N ILE A 159 -8.02 1.77 -17.59
CA ILE A 159 -6.56 1.83 -17.40
C ILE A 159 -5.96 0.46 -17.72
N LEU A 160 -4.92 0.44 -18.54
CA LEU A 160 -4.22 -0.78 -18.90
C LEU A 160 -3.35 -1.26 -17.73
N SER A 161 -3.59 -2.46 -17.22
CA SER A 161 -2.73 -3.11 -16.23
C SER A 161 -1.51 -3.73 -16.92
N VAL A 162 -0.37 -3.75 -16.22
CA VAL A 162 0.84 -4.43 -16.69
C VAL A 162 1.44 -5.23 -15.55
N SER A 163 1.25 -6.53 -15.59
CA SER A 163 1.81 -7.44 -14.59
C SER A 163 3.33 -7.57 -14.73
N LYS A 164 4.03 -7.77 -13.61
CA LYS A 164 5.50 -7.79 -13.56
C LYS A 164 6.01 -8.67 -12.41
N HIS A 165 7.24 -9.16 -12.52
CA HIS A 165 8.27 -9.06 -13.56
C HIS A 165 8.43 -10.47 -14.20
N PHE A 166 7.91 -10.67 -15.38
CA PHE A 166 7.95 -11.98 -16.06
C PHE A 166 9.40 -12.40 -16.34
N PRO A 167 9.81 -13.66 -16.07
CA PRO A 167 9.00 -14.83 -15.68
C PRO A 167 8.88 -15.05 -14.16
N GLY A 168 9.22 -14.09 -13.30
CA GLY A 168 9.11 -14.13 -11.84
C GLY A 168 10.41 -13.75 -11.14
N HIS A 169 10.35 -12.69 -10.31
CA HIS A 169 11.50 -12.10 -9.59
C HIS A 169 11.50 -12.43 -8.08
N GLY A 170 10.49 -13.17 -7.61
CA GLY A 170 10.25 -13.34 -6.17
C GLY A 170 11.26 -14.19 -5.41
N ASP A 171 12.05 -15.03 -6.09
CA ASP A 171 13.05 -15.93 -5.48
C ASP A 171 14.51 -15.44 -5.64
N THR A 172 14.73 -14.23 -6.13
CA THR A 172 16.09 -13.72 -6.31
C THR A 172 16.70 -13.19 -5.02
N SER A 173 18.03 -13.32 -4.88
CA SER A 173 18.82 -12.78 -3.75
C SER A 173 19.60 -11.52 -4.13
N GLU A 174 19.51 -11.06 -5.38
CA GLU A 174 20.23 -9.94 -5.92
C GLU A 174 19.27 -8.89 -6.49
N ASP A 175 19.69 -7.62 -6.48
CA ASP A 175 18.93 -6.50 -7.02
C ASP A 175 19.18 -6.33 -8.51
N SER A 176 18.13 -6.42 -9.34
CA SER A 176 18.20 -6.21 -10.79
C SER A 176 18.59 -4.78 -11.20
N HIS A 177 18.47 -3.81 -10.28
CA HIS A 177 18.99 -2.47 -10.51
C HIS A 177 20.53 -2.41 -10.47
N GLU A 178 21.18 -3.36 -9.80
CA GLU A 178 22.64 -3.39 -9.60
C GLU A 178 23.33 -4.50 -10.38
N THR A 179 22.69 -5.65 -10.59
CA THR A 179 23.26 -6.86 -11.20
C THR A 179 22.24 -7.54 -12.12
N LEU A 180 22.60 -8.70 -12.69
CA LEU A 180 21.67 -9.60 -13.38
C LEU A 180 21.32 -10.76 -12.45
N PRO A 181 20.18 -10.72 -11.73
CA PRO A 181 19.79 -11.77 -10.81
C PRO A 181 19.54 -13.11 -11.52
N VAL A 182 19.81 -14.21 -10.82
CA VAL A 182 19.66 -15.56 -11.37
C VAL A 182 18.57 -16.34 -10.64
N VAL A 183 17.59 -16.87 -11.39
CA VAL A 183 16.57 -17.79 -10.90
C VAL A 183 16.97 -19.22 -11.24
N ARG A 184 17.42 -20.00 -10.24
CA ARG A 184 18.05 -21.33 -10.42
C ARG A 184 17.09 -22.50 -10.30
N HIS A 185 15.83 -22.33 -10.64
CA HIS A 185 14.83 -23.40 -10.56
C HIS A 185 14.70 -24.17 -11.87
N ASN A 186 14.28 -25.43 -11.77
CA ASN A 186 13.92 -26.23 -12.94
C ASN A 186 12.54 -25.80 -13.48
N ARG A 187 12.22 -26.27 -14.68
CA ARG A 187 10.97 -25.89 -15.36
C ARG A 187 9.72 -26.25 -14.54
N ALA A 188 9.67 -27.40 -13.92
CA ALA A 188 8.51 -27.83 -13.13
C ALA A 188 8.23 -26.88 -11.95
N ARG A 189 9.28 -26.44 -11.24
CA ARG A 189 9.15 -25.42 -10.19
C ARG A 189 8.71 -24.07 -10.74
N LEU A 190 9.31 -23.61 -11.84
CA LEU A 190 8.89 -22.37 -12.49
C LEU A 190 7.41 -22.40 -12.88
N ASP A 191 6.94 -23.51 -13.43
CA ASP A 191 5.55 -23.67 -13.86
C ASP A 191 4.54 -23.63 -12.70
N SER A 192 4.93 -24.14 -11.54
CA SER A 192 4.05 -24.26 -10.37
C SER A 192 4.09 -23.05 -9.43
N VAL A 193 5.10 -22.20 -9.50
CA VAL A 193 5.26 -21.06 -8.60
C VAL A 193 5.43 -19.76 -9.38
N GLU A 194 6.57 -19.55 -10.01
CA GLU A 194 6.92 -18.26 -10.61
C GLU A 194 6.01 -17.89 -11.78
N LEU A 195 5.69 -18.85 -12.66
CA LEU A 195 4.86 -18.65 -13.85
C LEU A 195 3.35 -18.73 -13.57
N LEU A 196 2.93 -19.34 -12.47
CA LEU A 196 1.51 -19.57 -12.21
C LEU A 196 0.68 -18.26 -12.20
N PRO A 197 1.09 -17.19 -11.50
CA PRO A 197 0.35 -15.95 -11.51
C PRO A 197 0.24 -15.33 -12.92
N PHE A 198 1.30 -15.39 -13.71
CA PHE A 198 1.28 -14.88 -15.09
C PHE A 198 0.39 -15.72 -16.01
N LYS A 199 0.38 -17.07 -15.87
CA LYS A 199 -0.53 -17.93 -16.63
C LYS A 199 -1.99 -17.58 -16.40
N ARG A 200 -2.38 -17.34 -15.14
CA ARG A 200 -3.73 -16.93 -14.78
C ARG A 200 -4.07 -15.54 -15.30
N TYR A 201 -3.12 -14.59 -15.18
CA TYR A 201 -3.27 -13.23 -15.73
C TYR A 201 -3.48 -13.24 -17.26
N ILE A 202 -2.73 -14.09 -17.98
CA ILE A 202 -2.87 -14.28 -19.43
C ILE A 202 -4.23 -14.88 -19.76
N TYR A 203 -4.68 -15.89 -19.01
CA TYR A 203 -5.98 -16.54 -19.21
C TYR A 203 -7.16 -15.57 -19.09
N ASP A 204 -7.08 -14.61 -18.16
CA ASP A 204 -8.10 -13.57 -17.96
C ASP A 204 -8.03 -12.46 -19.04
N GLY A 205 -7.00 -12.41 -19.88
CA GLY A 205 -6.92 -11.55 -21.06
C GLY A 205 -6.56 -10.09 -20.79
N PHE A 206 -5.80 -9.80 -19.74
CA PHE A 206 -5.35 -8.45 -19.39
C PHE A 206 -4.32 -7.86 -20.35
N ALA A 207 -4.13 -6.53 -20.26
CA ALA A 207 -3.54 -5.72 -21.33
C ALA A 207 -2.02 -5.88 -21.48
N GLY A 208 -1.23 -6.01 -20.41
CA GLY A 208 0.22 -5.91 -20.54
C GLY A 208 1.01 -6.81 -19.61
N ILE A 209 2.23 -7.19 -20.05
CA ILE A 209 3.23 -7.91 -19.23
C ILE A 209 4.59 -7.23 -19.40
N MET A 210 5.28 -6.99 -18.27
CA MET A 210 6.66 -6.48 -18.23
C MET A 210 7.63 -7.63 -18.06
N THR A 211 8.58 -7.77 -18.99
CA THR A 211 9.66 -8.75 -18.94
C THR A 211 10.83 -8.24 -18.12
N GLY A 212 11.20 -8.96 -17.07
CA GLY A 212 12.25 -8.57 -16.14
C GLY A 212 13.67 -8.80 -16.68
N HIS A 213 14.63 -8.09 -16.10
CA HIS A 213 16.07 -8.32 -16.36
C HIS A 213 16.59 -9.43 -15.43
N LEU A 214 16.18 -10.66 -15.71
CA LEU A 214 16.50 -11.86 -14.93
C LEU A 214 17.15 -12.93 -15.82
N TYR A 215 18.17 -13.61 -15.32
CA TYR A 215 18.70 -14.80 -15.98
C TYR A 215 18.04 -16.06 -15.42
N VAL A 216 17.41 -16.84 -16.30
CA VAL A 216 16.69 -18.07 -15.95
C VAL A 216 17.26 -19.22 -16.80
N PRO A 217 18.29 -19.94 -16.31
CA PRO A 217 18.98 -21.00 -17.08
C PRO A 217 18.09 -22.13 -17.58
N ALA A 218 16.99 -22.42 -16.89
CA ALA A 218 16.02 -23.46 -17.27
C ALA A 218 15.20 -23.06 -18.52
N LEU A 219 15.13 -21.76 -18.86
CA LEU A 219 14.39 -21.23 -20.00
C LEU A 219 15.33 -20.85 -21.15
N ASP A 220 16.51 -20.29 -20.82
CA ASP A 220 17.52 -19.90 -21.81
C ASP A 220 18.93 -20.04 -21.21
N LYS A 221 19.78 -20.85 -21.83
CA LYS A 221 21.17 -21.09 -21.38
C LYS A 221 22.17 -20.05 -21.88
N SER A 222 21.74 -19.04 -22.63
CA SER A 222 22.64 -18.08 -23.32
C SER A 222 23.16 -16.94 -22.44
N HIS A 223 22.91 -16.98 -21.12
CA HIS A 223 23.29 -15.93 -20.16
C HIS A 223 22.76 -14.52 -20.49
N LYS A 224 21.59 -14.44 -21.13
CA LYS A 224 20.89 -13.18 -21.43
C LYS A 224 19.82 -12.90 -20.39
N PRO A 225 19.51 -11.63 -20.12
CA PRO A 225 18.30 -11.27 -19.40
C PRO A 225 17.05 -11.82 -20.12
N ALA A 226 16.02 -12.20 -19.37
CA ALA A 226 14.76 -12.69 -19.91
C ALA A 226 14.15 -11.71 -20.92
N SER A 227 14.23 -10.41 -20.66
CA SER A 227 13.83 -9.34 -21.59
C SER A 227 14.56 -9.31 -22.94
N PHE A 228 15.74 -9.94 -23.06
CA PHE A 228 16.51 -10.06 -24.30
C PHE A 228 16.53 -11.49 -24.87
N SER A 229 15.77 -12.40 -24.26
CA SER A 229 15.69 -13.80 -24.65
C SER A 229 14.45 -14.07 -25.52
N LYS A 230 14.68 -14.45 -26.79
CA LYS A 230 13.59 -14.90 -27.67
C LYS A 230 12.89 -16.15 -27.11
N ALA A 231 13.65 -17.05 -26.47
CA ALA A 231 13.09 -18.24 -25.84
C ALA A 231 12.08 -17.88 -24.72
N VAL A 232 12.32 -16.76 -23.99
CA VAL A 232 11.42 -16.31 -22.92
C VAL A 232 10.28 -15.45 -23.44
N VAL A 233 10.57 -14.42 -24.25
CA VAL A 233 9.55 -13.47 -24.67
C VAL A 233 8.69 -14.03 -25.80
N THR A 234 9.31 -14.54 -26.87
CA THR A 234 8.55 -15.03 -28.02
C THR A 234 8.07 -16.46 -27.81
N ASP A 235 8.97 -17.39 -27.47
CA ASP A 235 8.62 -18.81 -27.53
C ASP A 235 7.80 -19.21 -26.29
N LEU A 236 8.19 -18.79 -25.06
CA LEU A 236 7.41 -19.09 -23.86
C LEU A 236 6.20 -18.15 -23.74
N LEU A 237 6.40 -16.82 -23.57
CA LEU A 237 5.32 -15.90 -23.22
C LEU A 237 4.27 -15.80 -24.32
N GLN A 238 4.68 -15.52 -25.56
CA GLN A 238 3.74 -15.24 -26.65
C GLN A 238 3.17 -16.51 -27.30
N LYS A 239 4.01 -17.56 -27.54
CA LYS A 239 3.56 -18.75 -28.24
C LYS A 239 3.03 -19.83 -27.28
N GLU A 240 3.82 -20.24 -26.29
CA GLU A 240 3.44 -21.35 -25.40
C GLU A 240 2.33 -20.94 -24.44
N LEU A 241 2.47 -19.77 -23.77
CA LEU A 241 1.45 -19.24 -22.86
C LEU A 241 0.33 -18.46 -23.56
N GLY A 242 0.49 -18.15 -24.85
CA GLY A 242 -0.56 -17.54 -25.67
C GLY A 242 -0.81 -16.05 -25.42
N PHE A 243 0.13 -15.32 -24.80
CA PHE A 243 -0.06 -13.89 -24.50
C PHE A 243 -0.13 -13.04 -25.76
N GLN A 244 -1.23 -12.30 -25.93
CA GLN A 244 -1.50 -11.43 -27.08
C GLN A 244 -1.43 -9.94 -26.75
N GLY A 245 -1.28 -9.58 -25.46
CA GLY A 245 -1.21 -8.21 -24.98
C GLY A 245 0.14 -7.53 -25.27
N LEU A 246 0.33 -6.33 -24.73
CA LEU A 246 1.57 -5.56 -24.89
C LEU A 246 2.72 -6.12 -24.03
N CYS A 247 3.82 -6.48 -24.67
CA CYS A 247 5.07 -6.87 -23.99
C CYS A 247 5.94 -5.63 -23.78
N PHE A 248 6.18 -5.28 -22.52
CA PHE A 248 7.09 -4.21 -22.12
C PHE A 248 8.42 -4.79 -21.68
N THR A 249 9.53 -4.12 -21.95
CA THR A 249 10.77 -4.38 -21.22
C THR A 249 10.65 -3.77 -19.81
N ASP A 250 11.36 -4.29 -18.83
CA ASP A 250 11.74 -3.50 -17.67
C ASP A 250 12.66 -2.34 -18.11
N ALA A 251 12.95 -1.38 -17.23
CA ALA A 251 13.65 -0.17 -17.60
C ALA A 251 15.06 -0.46 -18.18
N LEU A 252 15.25 -0.17 -19.46
CA LEU A 252 16.50 -0.47 -20.18
C LEU A 252 17.72 0.30 -19.64
N ALA A 253 17.50 1.34 -18.83
CA ALA A 253 18.57 2.06 -18.13
C ALA A 253 19.15 1.31 -16.91
N MET A 254 18.53 0.19 -16.48
CA MET A 254 18.98 -0.62 -15.34
C MET A 254 20.28 -1.38 -15.68
N LYS A 255 21.12 -1.63 -14.66
CA LYS A 255 22.38 -2.38 -14.87
C LYS A 255 22.14 -3.83 -15.29
N GLY A 256 21.02 -4.45 -14.87
CA GLY A 256 20.60 -5.78 -15.33
C GLY A 256 20.38 -5.89 -16.84
N ALA A 257 20.11 -4.76 -17.52
CA ALA A 257 20.02 -4.66 -18.98
C ALA A 257 21.37 -4.38 -19.68
N SER A 258 22.49 -4.39 -18.95
CA SER A 258 23.82 -4.07 -19.53
C SER A 258 24.19 -5.07 -20.61
N THR A 259 24.70 -4.54 -21.72
CA THR A 259 25.19 -5.30 -22.88
C THR A 259 26.65 -4.97 -23.16
N LYS A 260 27.30 -5.72 -24.06
CA LYS A 260 28.59 -5.34 -24.57
C LYS A 260 28.50 -4.00 -25.32
N LYS A 261 29.56 -3.19 -25.33
CA LYS A 261 29.57 -1.87 -25.99
C LYS A 261 29.12 -1.88 -27.47
N THR A 262 29.25 -3.02 -28.13
CA THR A 262 28.89 -3.23 -29.55
C THR A 262 27.38 -3.53 -29.73
N ASP A 263 26.66 -3.78 -28.67
CA ASP A 263 25.30 -4.30 -28.73
C ASP A 263 24.30 -3.27 -28.16
N ASN A 264 23.27 -2.90 -28.92
CA ASN A 264 22.24 -1.99 -28.45
C ASN A 264 21.13 -2.74 -27.69
N PRO A 265 20.80 -2.36 -26.42
CA PRO A 265 19.74 -3.01 -25.64
C PRO A 265 18.36 -2.97 -26.29
N SER A 266 18.01 -1.84 -26.95
CA SER A 266 16.72 -1.66 -27.60
C SER A 266 16.56 -2.60 -28.79
N VAL A 267 17.60 -2.79 -29.60
CA VAL A 267 17.59 -3.75 -30.71
C VAL A 267 17.42 -5.19 -30.19
N LYS A 268 18.16 -5.57 -29.12
CA LYS A 268 18.06 -6.91 -28.51
C LYS A 268 16.66 -7.17 -27.94
N ALA A 269 16.06 -6.19 -27.30
CA ALA A 269 14.71 -6.30 -26.75
C ALA A 269 13.65 -6.53 -27.85
N LEU A 270 13.78 -5.82 -28.98
CA LEU A 270 12.88 -5.99 -30.12
C LEU A 270 13.06 -7.36 -30.81
N LEU A 271 14.29 -7.83 -30.95
CA LEU A 271 14.61 -9.17 -31.47
C LEU A 271 14.06 -10.29 -30.56
N ALA A 272 14.01 -10.06 -29.25
CA ALA A 272 13.42 -10.99 -28.29
C ALA A 272 11.90 -11.08 -28.39
N GLY A 273 11.23 -10.04 -28.91
CA GLY A 273 9.77 -10.02 -29.10
C GLY A 273 9.03 -8.93 -28.34
N ASN A 274 9.69 -8.09 -27.52
CA ASN A 274 9.01 -7.01 -26.81
C ASN A 274 8.39 -5.99 -27.77
N ASP A 275 7.28 -5.37 -27.37
CA ASP A 275 6.56 -4.36 -28.17
C ASP A 275 6.99 -2.94 -27.79
N ILE A 276 7.23 -2.68 -26.51
CA ILE A 276 7.54 -1.35 -25.97
C ILE A 276 8.87 -1.38 -25.23
N LEU A 277 9.74 -0.46 -25.61
CA LEU A 277 11.06 -0.21 -25.04
C LEU A 277 10.93 0.81 -23.91
N LEU A 278 10.93 0.33 -22.65
CA LEU A 278 10.71 1.19 -21.49
C LEU A 278 12.01 1.83 -21.03
N ALA A 279 11.98 3.14 -20.86
CA ALA A 279 13.06 3.93 -20.25
C ALA A 279 14.48 3.63 -20.82
N PRO A 280 14.69 3.70 -22.14
CA PRO A 280 16.02 3.55 -22.70
C PRO A 280 16.98 4.62 -22.16
N ALA A 281 18.25 4.24 -21.93
CA ALA A 281 19.24 5.14 -21.32
C ALA A 281 19.60 6.34 -22.23
N ALA A 282 19.61 6.12 -23.54
CA ALA A 282 19.95 7.13 -24.54
C ALA A 282 18.91 7.12 -25.70
N PRO A 283 17.69 7.63 -25.49
CA PRO A 283 16.56 7.43 -26.42
C PRO A 283 16.84 7.78 -27.88
N ILE A 284 17.60 8.85 -28.17
CA ILE A 284 17.95 9.26 -29.53
C ILE A 284 18.91 8.27 -30.17
N ASN A 285 19.95 7.86 -29.45
CA ASN A 285 20.93 6.90 -29.95
C ASN A 285 20.28 5.53 -30.16
N ASP A 286 19.43 5.11 -29.21
CA ASP A 286 18.67 3.86 -29.30
C ASP A 286 17.71 3.86 -30.50
N PHE A 287 17.04 4.98 -30.76
CA PHE A 287 16.21 5.16 -31.94
C PHE A 287 17.00 5.03 -33.25
N THR A 288 18.18 5.67 -33.31
CA THR A 288 19.09 5.57 -34.47
C THR A 288 19.54 4.12 -34.69
N ALA A 289 19.95 3.44 -33.61
CA ALA A 289 20.38 2.04 -33.68
C ALA A 289 19.27 1.10 -34.15
N VAL A 290 18.01 1.32 -33.73
CA VAL A 290 16.86 0.54 -34.22
C VAL A 290 16.61 0.79 -35.71
N LYS A 291 16.75 2.05 -36.17
CA LYS A 291 16.61 2.40 -37.59
C LYS A 291 17.70 1.74 -38.43
N GLU A 292 18.94 1.85 -38.02
CA GLU A 292 20.09 1.19 -38.68
C GLU A 292 19.90 -0.34 -38.75
N ALA A 293 19.46 -0.96 -37.66
CA ALA A 293 19.19 -2.40 -37.61
C ALA A 293 18.06 -2.85 -38.56
N ILE A 294 17.10 -1.99 -38.87
CA ILE A 294 16.08 -2.25 -39.91
C ILE A 294 16.70 -2.10 -41.30
N GLU A 295 17.48 -1.06 -41.56
CA GLU A 295 18.16 -0.81 -42.84
C GLU A 295 19.14 -1.93 -43.19
N GLU A 296 19.81 -2.50 -42.19
CA GLU A 296 20.72 -3.64 -42.31
C GLU A 296 20.03 -5.01 -42.39
N GLY A 297 18.68 -5.06 -42.24
CA GLY A 297 17.91 -6.30 -42.24
C GLY A 297 18.06 -7.16 -40.97
N VAL A 298 18.62 -6.62 -39.90
CA VAL A 298 18.73 -7.28 -38.57
C VAL A 298 17.38 -7.32 -37.90
N LEU A 299 16.60 -6.25 -38.02
CA LEU A 299 15.20 -6.17 -37.59
C LEU A 299 14.28 -6.19 -38.83
N ASP A 300 13.27 -7.05 -38.79
CA ASP A 300 12.26 -7.12 -39.83
C ASP A 300 11.29 -5.92 -39.73
N LEU A 301 11.17 -5.18 -40.82
CA LEU A 301 10.29 -4.00 -40.90
C LEU A 301 8.82 -4.38 -40.69
N GLU A 302 8.34 -5.50 -41.26
CA GLU A 302 6.96 -5.96 -41.09
C GLU A 302 6.65 -6.27 -39.61
N ALA A 303 7.62 -6.87 -38.89
CA ALA A 303 7.48 -7.10 -37.45
C ALA A 303 7.39 -5.80 -36.66
N ILE A 304 8.16 -4.77 -37.03
CA ILE A 304 8.10 -3.44 -36.39
C ILE A 304 6.74 -2.77 -36.68
N GLU A 305 6.23 -2.88 -37.91
CA GLU A 305 4.93 -2.34 -38.27
C GLU A 305 3.79 -3.04 -37.53
N ALA A 306 3.86 -4.36 -37.36
CA ALA A 306 2.90 -5.13 -36.58
C ALA A 306 2.88 -4.69 -35.10
N LYS A 307 4.06 -4.48 -34.49
CA LYS A 307 4.19 -3.93 -33.12
C LYS A 307 3.60 -2.53 -33.01
N CYS A 308 3.90 -1.64 -33.96
CA CYS A 308 3.32 -0.30 -34.00
C CYS A 308 1.80 -0.35 -34.09
N LEU A 309 1.24 -1.18 -34.98
CA LEU A 309 -0.21 -1.35 -35.11
C LEU A 309 -0.85 -1.84 -33.80
N LYS A 310 -0.19 -2.80 -33.12
CA LYS A 310 -0.63 -3.30 -31.82
C LYS A 310 -0.67 -2.17 -30.78
N ILE A 311 0.38 -1.34 -30.68
CA ILE A 311 0.44 -0.18 -29.80
C ILE A 311 -0.68 0.82 -30.12
N LEU A 312 -0.95 1.10 -31.38
CA LEU A 312 -2.03 2.01 -31.81
C LEU A 312 -3.42 1.46 -31.42
N ARG A 313 -3.63 0.15 -31.49
CA ARG A 313 -4.88 -0.50 -31.00
C ARG A 313 -5.05 -0.27 -29.50
N TYR A 314 -3.99 -0.44 -28.70
CA TYR A 314 -4.05 -0.19 -27.25
C TYR A 314 -4.22 1.30 -26.93
N LYS A 315 -3.67 2.21 -27.72
CA LYS A 315 -3.97 3.65 -27.62
C LYS A 315 -5.46 3.94 -27.85
N TYR A 316 -6.06 3.26 -28.83
CA TYR A 316 -7.50 3.37 -29.09
C TYR A 316 -8.32 2.82 -27.91
N ILE A 317 -7.99 1.65 -27.38
CA ILE A 317 -8.62 1.04 -26.20
C ILE A 317 -8.53 1.96 -24.99
N ALA A 318 -7.37 2.60 -24.79
CA ALA A 318 -7.16 3.57 -23.71
C ALA A 318 -7.86 4.93 -23.95
N GLY A 319 -8.61 5.10 -25.05
CA GLY A 319 -9.39 6.29 -25.34
C GLY A 319 -8.60 7.47 -25.92
N LEU A 320 -7.34 7.25 -26.34
CA LEU A 320 -6.49 8.32 -26.89
C LEU A 320 -6.93 8.86 -28.26
N ASN A 321 -7.82 8.16 -28.97
CA ASN A 321 -8.48 8.66 -30.16
C ASN A 321 -9.41 9.87 -29.89
N ALA A 322 -9.86 10.03 -28.65
CA ALA A 322 -10.67 11.14 -28.16
C ALA A 322 -10.00 11.85 -26.96
N TYR A 323 -8.68 12.03 -27.04
CA TYR A 323 -7.87 12.62 -25.96
C TYR A 323 -8.44 13.96 -25.50
N LYS A 324 -8.49 14.13 -24.18
CA LYS A 324 -8.82 15.39 -23.50
C LYS A 324 -7.71 15.77 -22.54
N PRO A 325 -7.33 17.06 -22.48
CA PRO A 325 -6.37 17.53 -21.49
C PRO A 325 -6.83 17.25 -20.05
N VAL A 326 -5.87 17.02 -19.17
CA VAL A 326 -6.14 16.86 -17.73
C VAL A 326 -6.60 18.18 -17.14
N GLU A 327 -7.74 18.18 -16.46
CA GLU A 327 -8.24 19.34 -15.71
C GLU A 327 -7.45 19.51 -14.41
N THR A 328 -6.67 20.59 -14.29
CA THR A 328 -5.80 20.85 -13.13
C THR A 328 -6.54 21.53 -11.97
N LYS A 329 -7.62 22.27 -12.25
CA LYS A 329 -8.41 22.93 -11.21
C LYS A 329 -9.09 21.89 -10.31
N GLY A 330 -8.83 21.95 -9.00
CA GLY A 330 -9.41 21.04 -8.01
C GLY A 330 -8.88 19.58 -8.10
N LEU A 331 -7.82 19.33 -8.88
CA LEU A 331 -7.27 17.98 -9.08
C LEU A 331 -6.90 17.30 -7.76
N SER A 332 -6.24 18.00 -6.83
CA SER A 332 -5.88 17.44 -5.53
C SER A 332 -7.11 16.95 -4.73
N LYS A 333 -8.22 17.70 -4.76
CA LYS A 333 -9.48 17.28 -4.07
C LYS A 333 -10.10 16.05 -4.76
N ARG A 334 -10.04 15.97 -6.09
CA ARG A 334 -10.57 14.79 -6.82
C ARG A 334 -9.74 13.53 -6.56
N LEU A 335 -8.41 13.66 -6.43
CA LEU A 335 -7.52 12.53 -6.12
C LEU A 335 -7.70 12.03 -4.69
N ASN A 336 -7.86 12.96 -3.73
CA ASN A 336 -8.06 12.67 -2.31
C ASN A 336 -9.55 12.75 -1.96
N SER A 337 -10.37 12.00 -2.67
CA SER A 337 -11.81 11.95 -2.45
C SER A 337 -12.15 11.26 -1.11
N PRO A 338 -13.34 11.50 -0.53
CA PRO A 338 -13.83 10.74 0.62
C PRO A 338 -13.78 9.22 0.39
N HIS A 339 -14.07 8.77 -0.83
CA HIS A 339 -13.98 7.35 -1.17
C HIS A 339 -12.53 6.81 -1.12
N ALA A 340 -11.54 7.61 -1.55
CA ALA A 340 -10.13 7.23 -1.43
C ALA A 340 -9.70 7.11 0.05
N ALA A 341 -10.14 8.05 0.90
CA ALA A 341 -9.87 7.98 2.35
C ALA A 341 -10.52 6.76 2.98
N TRP A 342 -11.79 6.49 2.68
CA TRP A 342 -12.50 5.29 3.10
C TRP A 342 -11.79 4.01 2.66
N MET A 343 -11.38 3.92 1.40
CA MET A 343 -10.68 2.75 0.86
C MET A 343 -9.36 2.51 1.60
N ALA A 344 -8.55 3.56 1.82
CA ALA A 344 -7.30 3.44 2.56
C ALA A 344 -7.53 2.94 3.99
N ALA A 345 -8.51 3.48 4.69
CA ALA A 345 -8.89 3.07 6.03
C ALA A 345 -9.37 1.61 6.06
N LYS A 346 -10.27 1.24 5.16
CA LYS A 346 -10.82 -0.11 5.06
C LYS A 346 -9.75 -1.17 4.80
N LEU A 347 -8.84 -0.92 3.85
CA LEU A 347 -7.72 -1.82 3.55
C LEU A 347 -6.80 -2.01 4.76
N ASN A 348 -6.46 -0.92 5.47
CA ASN A 348 -5.65 -1.02 6.67
C ASN A 348 -6.35 -1.82 7.78
N SER A 349 -7.63 -1.56 8.05
CA SER A 349 -8.38 -2.24 9.11
C SER A 349 -8.56 -3.74 8.86
N GLU A 350 -8.84 -4.16 7.62
CA GLU A 350 -9.04 -5.57 7.26
C GLU A 350 -7.73 -6.38 7.25
N ALA A 351 -6.58 -5.71 7.09
CA ALA A 351 -5.27 -6.36 7.01
C ALA A 351 -4.61 -6.65 8.36
N ILE A 352 -5.01 -5.95 9.46
CA ILE A 352 -4.36 -6.16 10.77
C ILE A 352 -4.47 -7.63 11.19
N THR A 353 -3.33 -8.24 11.49
CA THR A 353 -3.22 -9.67 11.73
C THR A 353 -2.77 -9.94 13.17
N VAL A 354 -3.50 -10.78 13.89
CA VAL A 354 -3.10 -11.27 15.20
C VAL A 354 -2.44 -12.63 15.04
N LEU A 355 -1.15 -12.71 15.32
CA LEU A 355 -0.33 -13.93 15.16
C LEU A 355 -0.34 -14.81 16.41
N LYS A 356 -0.52 -14.20 17.59
CA LYS A 356 -0.59 -14.86 18.88
C LYS A 356 -1.59 -14.15 19.78
N ASN A 357 -2.40 -14.91 20.52
CA ASN A 357 -3.37 -14.39 21.49
C ASN A 357 -3.57 -15.42 22.62
N GLU A 358 -2.57 -15.56 23.50
CA GLU A 358 -2.56 -16.51 24.60
C GLU A 358 -3.58 -16.09 25.67
N ASP A 359 -4.32 -17.05 26.19
CA ASP A 359 -5.39 -16.84 27.17
C ASP A 359 -6.48 -15.84 26.70
N THR A 360 -6.62 -15.63 25.40
CA THR A 360 -7.54 -14.63 24.81
C THR A 360 -7.39 -13.25 25.46
N ILE A 361 -6.12 -12.80 25.65
CA ILE A 361 -5.83 -11.51 26.25
C ILE A 361 -6.36 -10.34 25.43
N LEU A 362 -6.36 -10.48 24.10
CA LEU A 362 -6.94 -9.51 23.18
C LEU A 362 -8.40 -9.85 22.86
N PRO A 363 -9.32 -8.88 22.88
CA PRO A 363 -9.14 -7.49 23.31
C PRO A 363 -8.85 -7.36 24.80
N LEU A 364 -8.00 -6.39 25.19
CA LEU A 364 -7.67 -6.16 26.59
C LEU A 364 -8.93 -5.86 27.41
N LYS A 365 -9.08 -6.56 28.55
CA LYS A 365 -10.24 -6.48 29.45
C LYS A 365 -9.84 -5.93 30.81
N GLN A 366 -10.84 -5.51 31.61
CA GLN A 366 -10.66 -5.05 33.00
C GLN A 366 -9.63 -3.92 33.13
N LEU A 367 -9.69 -2.92 32.24
CA LEU A 367 -8.74 -1.81 32.18
C LEU A 367 -8.59 -1.09 33.54
N ASN A 368 -9.68 -0.93 34.29
CA ASN A 368 -9.69 -0.33 35.61
C ASN A 368 -8.91 -1.11 36.69
N LYS A 369 -8.47 -2.34 36.40
CA LYS A 369 -7.71 -3.19 37.35
C LYS A 369 -6.26 -3.37 36.96
N LYS A 370 -5.83 -2.93 35.77
CA LYS A 370 -4.50 -3.13 35.23
C LYS A 370 -3.81 -1.78 34.97
N LYS A 371 -2.55 -1.68 35.34
CA LYS A 371 -1.69 -0.55 34.95
C LYS A 371 -1.05 -0.88 33.61
N ILE A 372 -1.38 -0.09 32.59
CA ILE A 372 -0.91 -0.31 31.22
C ILE A 372 0.15 0.74 30.85
N ALA A 373 1.20 0.31 30.17
CA ALA A 373 2.20 1.18 29.57
C ALA A 373 2.41 0.84 28.09
N ALA A 374 2.73 1.84 27.29
CA ALA A 374 3.13 1.69 25.90
C ALA A 374 4.61 2.00 25.72
N LEU A 375 5.36 1.08 25.12
CA LEU A 375 6.76 1.24 24.74
C LEU A 375 6.87 1.31 23.23
N SER A 376 7.42 2.39 22.69
CA SER A 376 7.78 2.51 21.27
C SER A 376 9.26 2.18 21.07
N ILE A 377 9.58 1.24 20.17
CA ILE A 377 10.94 0.88 19.78
C ILE A 377 11.20 1.39 18.36
N GLY A 378 12.07 2.40 18.25
CA GLY A 378 12.49 2.96 16.96
C GLY A 378 11.70 4.17 16.49
N ASP A 379 10.71 4.60 17.26
CA ASP A 379 9.95 5.83 17.06
C ASP A 379 9.85 6.63 18.38
N GLY A 380 9.41 7.89 18.30
CA GLY A 380 9.27 8.78 19.45
C GLY A 380 8.08 8.47 20.35
N VAL A 381 8.03 9.16 21.51
CA VAL A 381 6.84 9.20 22.36
C VAL A 381 5.77 10.05 21.67
N GLY A 382 4.50 9.63 21.78
CA GLY A 382 3.36 10.33 21.20
C GLY A 382 3.19 10.10 19.69
N ASN A 383 3.68 8.99 19.16
CA ASN A 383 3.35 8.53 17.82
C ASN A 383 1.87 8.12 17.70
N GLU A 384 1.39 7.90 16.48
CA GLU A 384 -0.04 7.64 16.23
C GLU A 384 -0.54 6.38 16.96
N PHE A 385 0.31 5.37 17.12
CA PHE A 385 -0.03 4.18 17.90
C PHE A 385 -0.31 4.53 19.38
N GLN A 386 0.61 5.27 20.01
CA GLN A 386 0.47 5.65 21.40
C GLN A 386 -0.70 6.61 21.64
N LYS A 387 -0.96 7.53 20.70
CA LYS A 387 -2.13 8.41 20.76
C LYS A 387 -3.42 7.60 20.74
N MET A 388 -3.57 6.69 19.76
CA MET A 388 -4.77 5.86 19.63
C MET A 388 -4.95 4.90 20.82
N LEU A 389 -3.87 4.37 21.41
CA LEU A 389 -3.98 3.61 22.66
C LEU A 389 -4.55 4.48 23.78
N GLY A 390 -4.17 5.76 23.83
CA GLY A 390 -4.63 6.76 24.79
C GLY A 390 -6.12 7.09 24.72
N GLU A 391 -6.77 6.86 23.56
CA GLU A 391 -8.22 7.02 23.40
C GLU A 391 -9.04 5.98 24.20
N TYR A 392 -8.41 4.85 24.56
CA TYR A 392 -9.07 3.76 25.28
C TYR A 392 -8.78 3.72 26.78
N ASP A 393 -7.61 4.21 27.20
CA ASP A 393 -7.22 4.23 28.62
C ASP A 393 -6.08 5.22 28.88
N SER A 394 -5.91 5.62 30.13
CA SER A 394 -4.79 6.45 30.57
C SER A 394 -3.48 5.65 30.54
N ILE A 395 -2.71 5.77 29.46
CA ILE A 395 -1.53 4.97 29.19
C ILE A 395 -0.23 5.78 29.35
N ALA A 396 0.69 5.26 30.16
CA ALA A 396 2.02 5.84 30.27
C ALA A 396 2.89 5.46 29.06
N CYS A 397 3.36 6.46 28.33
CA CYS A 397 4.11 6.28 27.10
C CYS A 397 5.62 6.41 27.30
N PHE A 398 6.37 5.49 26.72
CA PHE A 398 7.84 5.42 26.72
C PHE A 398 8.35 5.18 25.30
N SER A 399 9.63 5.51 25.06
CA SER A 399 10.28 5.18 23.80
C SER A 399 11.74 4.80 23.97
N ILE A 400 12.23 3.98 23.04
CA ILE A 400 13.64 3.63 22.86
C ILE A 400 13.98 3.93 21.39
N GLY A 401 14.80 4.95 21.18
CA GLY A 401 15.27 5.35 19.85
C GLY A 401 16.62 4.73 19.49
N ARG A 402 17.01 4.85 18.23
CA ARG A 402 18.31 4.36 17.70
C ARG A 402 19.53 4.99 18.40
N ARG A 403 19.37 6.17 18.98
CA ARG A 403 20.44 6.92 19.67
C ARG A 403 20.36 6.78 21.19
N SER A 404 19.44 5.96 21.70
CA SER A 404 19.32 5.73 23.15
C SER A 404 20.56 5.00 23.68
N THR A 405 21.17 5.55 24.72
CA THR A 405 22.30 4.90 25.41
C THR A 405 21.82 3.69 26.21
N ALA A 406 22.72 2.77 26.55
CA ALA A 406 22.38 1.61 27.37
C ALA A 406 21.78 2.01 28.72
N ALA A 407 22.26 3.11 29.33
CA ALA A 407 21.72 3.63 30.58
C ALA A 407 20.28 4.14 30.42
N GLN A 408 19.98 4.88 29.35
CA GLN A 408 18.61 5.34 29.02
C GLN A 408 17.67 4.15 28.77
N VAL A 409 18.11 3.16 28.01
CA VAL A 409 17.35 1.93 27.77
C VAL A 409 17.04 1.23 29.09
N GLN A 410 18.05 1.04 29.97
CA GLN A 410 17.85 0.41 31.28
C GLN A 410 16.90 1.22 32.16
N GLN A 411 16.98 2.55 32.15
CA GLN A 411 16.07 3.43 32.89
C GLN A 411 14.61 3.25 32.43
N VAL A 412 14.36 3.14 31.14
CA VAL A 412 13.01 2.85 30.58
C VAL A 412 12.50 1.51 31.11
N TYR A 413 13.30 0.45 31.03
CA TYR A 413 12.90 -0.88 31.53
C TYR A 413 12.63 -0.89 33.03
N ASN A 414 13.40 -0.16 33.83
CA ASN A 414 13.16 -0.03 35.26
C ASN A 414 11.81 0.66 35.54
N LYS A 415 11.46 1.70 34.79
CA LYS A 415 10.15 2.36 34.87
C LYS A 415 8.99 1.45 34.51
N LEU A 416 9.18 0.56 33.52
CA LEU A 416 8.16 -0.38 33.05
C LEU A 416 7.83 -1.48 34.07
N GLN A 417 8.71 -1.77 35.05
CA GLN A 417 8.48 -2.82 36.05
C GLN A 417 7.22 -2.60 36.90
N LYS A 418 6.73 -1.38 37.04
CA LYS A 418 5.54 -1.05 37.86
C LYS A 418 4.20 -1.24 37.13
N TYR A 419 4.21 -1.61 35.85
CA TYR A 419 3.01 -1.86 35.03
C TYR A 419 2.74 -3.36 34.92
N ASP A 420 1.46 -3.71 34.73
CA ASP A 420 0.99 -5.09 34.62
C ASP A 420 1.04 -5.54 33.17
N VAL A 421 0.56 -4.68 32.25
CA VAL A 421 0.54 -4.89 30.81
C VAL A 421 1.49 -3.90 30.14
N ILE A 422 2.27 -4.39 29.19
CA ILE A 422 3.17 -3.57 28.38
C ILE A 422 2.86 -3.80 26.90
N ILE A 423 2.43 -2.75 26.23
CA ILE A 423 2.15 -2.77 24.79
C ILE A 423 3.40 -2.22 24.08
N CYS A 424 4.07 -3.07 23.30
CA CYS A 424 5.34 -2.76 22.68
C CYS A 424 5.18 -2.58 21.16
N GLY A 425 5.22 -1.33 20.68
CA GLY A 425 5.23 -1.00 19.25
C GLY A 425 6.65 -1.06 18.69
N VAL A 426 6.89 -1.92 17.69
CA VAL A 426 8.18 -2.07 17.00
C VAL A 426 8.12 -1.40 15.64
N HIS A 427 8.84 -0.28 15.48
CA HIS A 427 8.82 0.56 14.27
C HIS A 427 10.10 0.40 13.41
N THR A 428 11.06 -0.40 13.85
CA THR A 428 12.32 -0.61 13.12
C THR A 428 12.95 -1.96 13.44
N ILE A 429 13.57 -2.59 12.44
CA ILE A 429 14.41 -3.78 12.62
C ILE A 429 15.83 -3.46 13.10
N ARG A 430 16.21 -2.17 13.13
CA ARG A 430 17.59 -1.75 13.45
C ARG A 430 17.89 -1.68 14.94
N ILE A 431 16.91 -1.93 15.79
CA ILE A 431 17.07 -2.05 17.25
C ILE A 431 16.73 -3.49 17.60
N PRO A 432 17.73 -4.33 17.90
CA PRO A 432 17.50 -5.73 18.22
C PRO A 432 16.88 -5.91 19.60
N GLU A 433 16.34 -7.09 19.84
CA GLU A 433 15.80 -7.49 21.11
C GLU A 433 16.86 -7.44 22.23
N SER A 434 16.59 -6.73 23.32
CA SER A 434 17.47 -6.66 24.49
C SER A 434 17.19 -7.79 25.49
N LEU A 435 18.20 -8.09 26.34
CA LEU A 435 18.00 -9.02 27.46
C LEU A 435 16.92 -8.53 28.43
N ALA A 436 16.88 -7.21 28.70
CA ALA A 436 15.89 -6.61 29.57
C ALA A 436 14.46 -6.78 29.04
N LEU A 437 14.26 -6.69 27.72
CA LEU A 437 12.96 -6.94 27.08
C LEU A 437 12.52 -8.40 27.25
N ARG A 438 13.45 -9.37 27.10
CA ARG A 438 13.17 -10.80 27.36
C ARG A 438 12.78 -11.07 28.81
N GLN A 439 13.45 -10.41 29.75
CA GLN A 439 13.13 -10.51 31.18
C GLN A 439 11.78 -9.89 31.50
N LEU A 440 11.44 -8.79 30.83
CA LEU A 440 10.15 -8.13 30.96
C LEU A 440 9.03 -9.05 30.43
N ALA A 441 9.20 -9.63 29.25
CA ALA A 441 8.24 -10.58 28.65
C ALA A 441 8.00 -11.81 29.53
N ALA A 442 9.01 -12.24 30.31
CA ALA A 442 8.87 -13.38 31.22
C ALA A 442 8.08 -13.06 32.51
N LYS A 443 7.93 -11.78 32.86
CA LYS A 443 7.35 -11.34 34.16
C LYS A 443 6.06 -10.55 34.01
N LYS A 444 5.76 -10.04 32.83
CA LYS A 444 4.65 -9.12 32.54
C LYS A 444 3.81 -9.63 31.39
N GLU A 445 2.57 -9.19 31.32
CA GLU A 445 1.74 -9.40 30.13
C GLU A 445 2.26 -8.49 29.01
N LEU A 446 3.07 -9.04 28.10
CA LEU A 446 3.64 -8.30 26.97
C LEU A 446 2.78 -8.53 25.73
N VAL A 447 2.39 -7.44 25.08
CA VAL A 447 1.67 -7.40 23.80
C VAL A 447 2.55 -6.70 22.78
N TYR A 448 2.88 -7.36 21.69
CA TYR A 448 3.62 -6.74 20.58
C TYR A 448 2.68 -6.21 19.51
N ALA A 449 3.07 -5.08 18.89
CA ALA A 449 2.56 -4.57 17.63
C ALA A 449 3.74 -4.25 16.71
N PHE A 450 3.84 -4.93 15.56
CA PHE A 450 4.91 -4.74 14.59
C PHE A 450 4.45 -3.87 13.42
N PHE A 451 5.15 -2.76 13.19
CA PHE A 451 4.94 -1.79 12.11
C PHE A 451 6.04 -1.89 11.04
N THR A 452 6.45 -3.08 10.74
CA THR A 452 7.56 -3.42 9.85
C THR A 452 7.22 -4.66 9.03
N LEU A 453 8.14 -5.05 8.14
CA LEU A 453 8.11 -6.35 7.46
C LEU A 453 7.81 -7.50 8.45
N PRO A 454 7.00 -8.50 8.08
CA PRO A 454 6.71 -9.67 8.93
C PRO A 454 7.98 -10.33 9.49
N TYR A 455 9.01 -10.42 8.68
CA TYR A 455 10.29 -11.06 9.04
C TYR A 455 11.02 -10.39 10.20
N ALA A 456 10.70 -9.14 10.53
CA ALA A 456 11.23 -8.44 11.72
C ALA A 456 10.93 -9.16 13.04
N CYS A 457 9.88 -9.98 13.08
CA CYS A 457 9.54 -10.77 14.25
C CYS A 457 10.66 -11.74 14.65
N LYS A 458 11.50 -12.19 13.72
CA LYS A 458 12.66 -13.07 14.00
C LYS A 458 13.61 -12.45 15.00
N GLU A 459 13.84 -11.13 14.89
CA GLU A 459 14.77 -10.37 15.76
C GLU A 459 14.28 -10.28 17.21
N TYR A 460 12.99 -10.60 17.45
CA TYR A 460 12.33 -10.57 18.75
C TYR A 460 11.85 -11.96 19.22
N LYS A 461 12.34 -13.04 18.60
CA LYS A 461 11.84 -14.40 18.80
C LYS A 461 11.76 -14.80 20.28
N LYS A 462 12.82 -14.56 21.07
CA LYS A 462 12.89 -15.02 22.46
C LYS A 462 11.90 -14.32 23.38
N SER A 463 11.55 -13.07 23.13
CA SER A 463 10.51 -12.37 23.88
C SER A 463 9.12 -12.64 23.31
N ILE A 464 8.96 -12.83 21.99
CA ILE A 464 7.70 -13.24 21.35
C ILE A 464 7.22 -14.59 21.89
N GLU A 465 8.10 -15.56 22.10
CA GLU A 465 7.76 -16.87 22.68
C GLU A 465 7.07 -16.73 24.03
N LYS A 466 7.46 -15.71 24.83
CA LYS A 466 6.90 -15.41 26.16
C LYS A 466 5.80 -14.35 26.17
N ALA A 467 5.65 -13.60 25.09
CA ALA A 467 4.63 -12.56 24.98
C ALA A 467 3.22 -13.18 24.95
N LYS A 468 2.25 -12.47 25.51
CA LYS A 468 0.84 -12.91 25.52
C LYS A 468 0.14 -12.71 24.18
N ALA A 469 0.51 -11.66 23.45
CA ALA A 469 -0.06 -11.43 22.13
C ALA A 469 0.94 -10.80 21.15
N VAL A 470 0.72 -11.02 19.87
CA VAL A 470 1.49 -10.45 18.76
C VAL A 470 0.54 -9.98 17.68
N VAL A 471 0.59 -8.69 17.39
CA VAL A 471 -0.16 -8.02 16.33
C VAL A 471 0.82 -7.59 15.23
N LEU A 472 0.46 -7.80 13.99
CA LEU A 472 1.24 -7.38 12.83
C LEU A 472 0.42 -6.39 11.99
N ALA A 473 0.99 -5.21 11.74
CA ALA A 473 0.41 -4.15 10.93
C ALA A 473 1.21 -3.85 9.65
N TYR A 474 2.26 -4.60 9.37
CA TYR A 474 3.11 -4.60 8.15
C TYR A 474 3.85 -3.29 7.87
N GLU A 475 3.23 -2.13 8.12
CA GLU A 475 3.78 -0.81 7.82
C GLU A 475 3.61 0.16 9.01
N GLY A 476 4.48 1.18 9.07
CA GLY A 476 4.42 2.24 10.09
C GLY A 476 3.59 3.45 9.65
N THR A 477 2.55 3.28 8.82
CA THR A 477 1.66 4.38 8.44
C THR A 477 0.76 4.79 9.61
N PRO A 478 0.25 6.03 9.65
CA PRO A 478 -0.70 6.46 10.68
C PRO A 478 -1.88 5.48 10.83
N LEU A 479 -2.58 5.16 9.75
CA LEU A 479 -3.73 4.24 9.77
C LEU A 479 -3.36 2.84 10.28
N ALA A 480 -2.22 2.28 9.87
CA ALA A 480 -1.78 0.96 10.35
C ALA A 480 -1.52 0.99 11.88
N GLN A 481 -0.97 2.07 12.40
CA GLN A 481 -0.74 2.27 13.82
C GLN A 481 -2.05 2.41 14.60
N GLU A 482 -2.98 3.23 14.10
CA GLU A 482 -4.29 3.45 14.69
C GLU A 482 -5.11 2.16 14.76
N TYR A 483 -5.19 1.41 13.66
CA TYR A 483 -5.97 0.16 13.63
C TYR A 483 -5.34 -0.97 14.44
N ALA A 484 -4.02 -1.05 14.53
CA ALA A 484 -3.36 -2.00 15.43
C ALA A 484 -3.70 -1.72 16.90
N ALA A 485 -3.74 -0.45 17.31
CA ALA A 485 -4.17 -0.04 18.65
C ALA A 485 -5.65 -0.41 18.90
N GLN A 486 -6.51 -0.19 17.92
CA GLN A 486 -7.93 -0.52 18.01
C GLN A 486 -8.16 -2.04 18.12
N VAL A 487 -7.39 -2.87 17.40
CA VAL A 487 -7.43 -4.34 17.59
C VAL A 487 -7.07 -4.73 19.01
N ILE A 488 -6.04 -4.13 19.59
CA ILE A 488 -5.60 -4.43 20.96
C ILE A 488 -6.70 -4.14 21.99
N PHE A 489 -7.47 -3.07 21.79
CA PHE A 489 -8.55 -2.70 22.70
C PHE A 489 -9.95 -3.17 22.25
N GLY A 490 -10.08 -3.75 21.08
CA GLY A 490 -11.36 -4.24 20.56
C GLY A 490 -12.23 -3.16 19.95
N GLY A 491 -11.66 -2.07 19.46
CA GLY A 491 -12.37 -1.07 18.65
C GLY A 491 -12.71 -1.59 17.26
N ILE A 492 -11.87 -2.48 16.73
CA ILE A 492 -12.15 -3.29 15.53
C ILE A 492 -11.81 -4.76 15.78
N ALA A 493 -12.38 -5.65 14.97
CA ALA A 493 -12.01 -7.06 14.90
C ALA A 493 -10.73 -7.24 14.07
N ALA A 494 -9.80 -8.12 14.49
CA ALA A 494 -8.72 -8.57 13.63
C ALA A 494 -9.21 -9.69 12.72
N LYS A 495 -8.92 -9.59 11.42
CA LYS A 495 -9.35 -10.56 10.40
C LYS A 495 -8.20 -11.04 9.53
N GLY A 496 -7.09 -10.28 9.47
CA GLY A 496 -5.98 -10.54 8.58
C GLY A 496 -5.33 -11.90 8.75
N LYS A 497 -4.82 -12.46 7.65
CA LYS A 497 -4.04 -13.69 7.59
C LYS A 497 -2.63 -13.40 7.11
N LEU A 498 -1.63 -13.97 7.75
CA LEU A 498 -0.23 -13.78 7.40
C LEU A 498 0.05 -14.26 5.97
N PRO A 499 0.47 -13.40 5.04
CA PRO A 499 0.65 -13.80 3.63
C PRO A 499 1.97 -14.53 3.36
N VAL A 500 2.89 -14.53 4.32
CA VAL A 500 4.22 -15.15 4.21
C VAL A 500 4.57 -15.86 5.51
N SER A 501 5.36 -16.93 5.44
CA SER A 501 5.88 -17.61 6.63
C SER A 501 7.01 -16.79 7.27
N ILE A 502 7.04 -16.74 8.60
CA ILE A 502 8.15 -16.20 9.39
C ILE A 502 8.93 -17.39 9.94
N PRO A 503 10.09 -17.74 9.36
CA PRO A 503 10.80 -18.97 9.67
C PRO A 503 11.06 -19.16 11.16
N GLY A 504 10.63 -20.31 11.69
CA GLY A 504 10.78 -20.68 13.09
C GLY A 504 9.85 -19.95 14.08
N LEU A 505 8.81 -19.22 13.59
CA LEU A 505 7.79 -18.56 14.40
C LEU A 505 6.37 -18.85 13.92
N TYR A 506 6.01 -18.45 12.70
CA TYR A 506 4.64 -18.53 12.18
C TYR A 506 4.62 -18.95 10.72
N TYR A 507 3.61 -19.70 10.31
CA TYR A 507 3.39 -20.10 8.92
C TYR A 507 2.44 -19.14 8.21
N ALA A 508 2.55 -19.02 6.91
CA ALA A 508 1.56 -18.35 6.08
C ALA A 508 0.15 -18.90 6.37
N GLY A 509 -0.85 -18.03 6.34
CA GLY A 509 -2.23 -18.35 6.75
C GLY A 509 -2.49 -18.20 8.25
N THR A 510 -1.46 -18.03 9.10
CA THR A 510 -1.66 -17.73 10.52
C THR A 510 -2.44 -16.41 10.68
N GLY A 511 -3.49 -16.44 11.48
CA GLY A 511 -4.28 -15.26 11.83
C GLY A 511 -5.39 -15.65 12.79
N ILE A 512 -5.43 -15.01 13.95
CA ILE A 512 -6.41 -15.25 15.01
C ILE A 512 -7.47 -14.16 14.92
N PHE A 513 -8.73 -14.55 14.75
CA PHE A 513 -9.85 -13.63 14.80
C PHE A 513 -10.02 -13.08 16.23
N THR A 514 -10.26 -11.77 16.33
CA THR A 514 -10.66 -11.14 17.60
C THR A 514 -11.98 -10.40 17.41
N GLU A 515 -12.77 -10.32 18.47
CA GLU A 515 -14.06 -9.64 18.42
C GLU A 515 -13.93 -8.13 18.63
N LYS A 516 -14.82 -7.36 17.98
CA LYS A 516 -15.06 -5.97 18.32
C LYS A 516 -15.88 -5.92 19.61
N THR A 517 -15.38 -5.24 20.64
CA THR A 517 -16.01 -5.17 21.97
C THR A 517 -16.21 -3.74 22.48
N ARG A 518 -15.64 -2.75 21.79
CA ARG A 518 -15.72 -1.32 22.12
C ARG A 518 -16.03 -0.49 20.89
N LEU A 519 -16.36 0.79 21.09
CA LEU A 519 -16.44 1.74 20.00
C LEU A 519 -15.08 1.85 19.30
N GLY A 520 -15.11 1.85 17.97
CA GLY A 520 -13.94 2.14 17.16
C GLY A 520 -13.81 3.63 16.90
N TYR A 521 -12.64 4.06 16.45
CA TYR A 521 -12.35 5.40 15.95
C TYR A 521 -12.06 5.29 14.45
N HIS A 522 -12.92 5.88 13.61
CA HIS A 522 -12.83 5.73 12.16
C HIS A 522 -13.07 7.06 11.45
N GLN A 523 -12.71 7.13 10.18
CA GLN A 523 -13.09 8.25 9.34
C GLN A 523 -14.61 8.24 9.09
N PRO A 524 -15.26 9.42 9.04
CA PRO A 524 -16.71 9.52 8.81
C PRO A 524 -17.20 8.73 7.60
N GLU A 525 -16.39 8.69 6.53
CA GLU A 525 -16.69 8.02 5.28
C GLU A 525 -16.87 6.51 5.43
N GLU A 526 -16.20 5.89 6.40
CA GLU A 526 -16.31 4.43 6.64
C GLU A 526 -17.70 3.99 7.10
N VAL A 527 -18.47 4.91 7.66
CA VAL A 527 -19.87 4.69 8.06
C VAL A 527 -20.85 5.48 7.19
N GLY A 528 -20.41 5.92 6.01
CA GLY A 528 -21.22 6.67 5.05
C GLY A 528 -21.64 8.06 5.54
N ALA A 529 -20.88 8.66 6.46
CA ALA A 529 -21.07 10.03 6.88
C ALA A 529 -20.19 10.99 6.03
N ASN A 530 -20.73 12.17 5.75
CA ASN A 530 -19.99 13.20 5.01
C ASN A 530 -19.21 14.08 5.99
N PRO A 531 -17.87 14.14 5.94
CA PRO A 531 -17.05 14.97 6.83
C PRO A 531 -17.38 16.46 6.72
N ASP A 532 -17.64 16.99 5.51
CA ASP A 532 -18.00 18.39 5.30
C ASP A 532 -19.28 18.79 6.09
N ARG A 533 -20.16 17.83 6.37
CA ARG A 533 -21.36 18.08 7.20
C ARG A 533 -21.06 18.07 8.69
N LEU A 534 -20.05 17.32 9.13
CA LEU A 534 -19.60 17.34 10.53
C LEU A 534 -18.91 18.64 10.88
N ASP A 535 -18.26 19.29 9.93
CA ASP A 535 -17.61 20.61 10.13
C ASP A 535 -18.62 21.72 10.48
N VAL A 536 -19.91 21.57 10.14
CA VAL A 536 -20.97 22.49 10.55
C VAL A 536 -21.10 22.55 12.08
N ILE A 537 -20.74 21.48 12.80
CA ILE A 537 -20.75 21.43 14.27
C ILE A 537 -19.89 22.55 14.85
N GLU A 538 -18.72 22.81 14.28
CA GLU A 538 -17.82 23.88 14.74
C GLU A 538 -18.48 25.26 14.65
N SER A 539 -19.19 25.52 13.57
CA SER A 539 -19.92 26.78 13.37
C SER A 539 -21.05 26.94 14.40
N ILE A 540 -21.78 25.86 14.69
CA ILE A 540 -22.86 25.87 15.71
C ILE A 540 -22.28 26.12 17.09
N VAL A 541 -21.20 25.40 17.44
CA VAL A 541 -20.53 25.55 18.73
C VAL A 541 -19.97 26.97 18.89
N LYS A 542 -19.33 27.49 17.85
CA LYS A 542 -18.79 28.84 17.87
C LYS A 542 -19.87 29.91 18.11
N ALA A 543 -21.01 29.79 17.43
CA ALA A 543 -22.15 30.69 17.66
C ALA A 543 -22.61 30.69 19.14
N GLY A 544 -22.74 29.51 19.74
CA GLY A 544 -23.12 29.40 21.16
C GLY A 544 -22.07 29.99 22.12
N LEU A 545 -20.78 29.83 21.82
CA LEU A 545 -19.70 30.42 22.61
C LEU A 545 -19.69 31.95 22.47
N ASP A 546 -19.86 32.48 21.24
CA ASP A 546 -19.89 33.92 20.96
C ASP A 546 -21.10 34.63 21.61
N GLU A 547 -22.27 33.95 21.63
CA GLU A 547 -23.48 34.42 22.31
C GLU A 547 -23.45 34.19 23.84
N LYS A 548 -22.38 33.63 24.37
CA LYS A 548 -22.23 33.25 25.78
C LYS A 548 -23.35 32.33 26.30
N ALA A 549 -23.89 31.47 25.45
CA ALA A 549 -24.89 30.47 25.86
C ALA A 549 -24.26 29.38 26.78
N TYR A 550 -22.98 29.09 26.59
CA TYR A 550 -22.15 28.22 27.43
C TYR A 550 -20.68 28.60 27.29
N PRO A 551 -19.83 28.39 28.31
CA PRO A 551 -18.40 28.75 28.28
C PRO A 551 -17.54 27.76 27.51
N GLY A 552 -17.99 26.49 27.39
CA GLY A 552 -17.30 25.42 26.67
C GLY A 552 -18.12 24.16 26.61
N CYS A 553 -17.74 23.26 25.73
CA CYS A 553 -18.42 21.96 25.57
C CYS A 553 -17.49 20.92 24.95
N GLN A 554 -17.91 19.65 25.04
CA GLN A 554 -17.34 18.53 24.29
C GLN A 554 -18.45 17.94 23.41
N VAL A 555 -18.15 17.69 22.14
CA VAL A 555 -19.09 17.07 21.19
C VAL A 555 -18.51 15.78 20.68
N LEU A 556 -19.25 14.68 20.89
CA LEU A 556 -18.92 13.36 20.37
C LEU A 556 -20.08 12.87 19.49
N VAL A 557 -19.73 12.38 18.29
CA VAL A 557 -20.69 11.73 17.39
C VAL A 557 -20.21 10.32 17.10
N ALA A 558 -21.10 9.36 17.34
CA ALA A 558 -20.85 7.95 17.00
C ALA A 558 -21.95 7.44 16.07
N LYS A 559 -21.58 6.62 15.08
CA LYS A 559 -22.48 5.96 14.16
C LYS A 559 -22.00 4.52 13.93
N ASP A 560 -22.92 3.56 13.93
CA ASP A 560 -22.64 2.14 13.68
C ASP A 560 -21.52 1.56 14.58
N GLY A 561 -21.49 2.00 15.85
CA GLY A 561 -20.48 1.57 16.83
C GLY A 561 -19.09 2.18 16.61
N VAL A 562 -18.99 3.32 15.92
CA VAL A 562 -17.75 4.03 15.63
C VAL A 562 -17.86 5.49 15.98
N ILE A 563 -16.84 6.03 16.65
CA ILE A 563 -16.68 7.46 16.90
C ILE A 563 -16.13 8.09 15.62
N ILE A 564 -16.88 9.03 15.05
CA ILE A 564 -16.54 9.74 13.81
C ILE A 564 -16.27 11.22 14.02
N TYR A 565 -16.51 11.71 15.24
CA TYR A 565 -16.23 13.07 15.65
C TYR A 565 -16.07 13.11 17.17
N ASN A 566 -14.99 13.71 17.67
CA ASN A 566 -14.77 13.96 19.10
C ASN A 566 -13.91 15.21 19.23
N LYS A 567 -14.51 16.33 19.64
CA LYS A 567 -13.81 17.60 19.79
C LYS A 567 -14.30 18.36 21.03
N SER A 568 -13.37 19.09 21.63
CA SER A 568 -13.58 19.95 22.79
C SER A 568 -13.41 21.41 22.41
N PHE A 569 -14.24 22.30 23.02
CA PHE A 569 -14.31 23.71 22.69
C PHE A 569 -14.42 24.57 23.94
N GLY A 570 -13.81 25.78 23.92
CA GLY A 570 -13.95 26.77 24.97
C GLY A 570 -13.29 26.38 26.29
N TYR A 571 -13.86 26.87 27.38
CA TYR A 571 -13.32 26.81 28.74
C TYR A 571 -14.35 26.26 29.73
N PHE A 572 -13.91 25.94 30.97
CA PHE A 572 -14.82 25.47 32.02
C PHE A 572 -15.83 26.54 32.48
N ASP A 573 -15.41 27.80 32.43
CA ASP A 573 -16.28 28.96 32.73
C ASP A 573 -15.80 30.20 31.93
N TYR A 574 -16.51 31.31 32.07
CA TYR A 574 -16.19 32.57 31.37
C TYR A 574 -14.98 33.33 31.96
N GLU A 575 -14.59 33.00 33.18
CA GLU A 575 -13.48 33.62 33.91
C GLU A 575 -12.25 32.73 33.93
N SER A 576 -12.47 31.43 33.87
CA SER A 576 -11.41 30.43 33.90
C SER A 576 -10.59 30.44 32.61
N ARG A 577 -9.31 30.22 32.77
CA ARG A 577 -8.38 30.00 31.66
C ARG A 577 -8.09 28.51 31.44
N GLN A 578 -8.83 27.66 32.13
CA GLN A 578 -8.72 26.21 31.97
C GLN A 578 -9.54 25.77 30.74
N PRO A 579 -8.90 25.27 29.66
CA PRO A 579 -9.63 24.81 28.49
C PRO A 579 -10.38 23.51 28.76
N VAL A 580 -11.51 23.33 28.10
CA VAL A 580 -12.18 22.03 27.99
C VAL A 580 -11.32 21.13 27.12
N THR A 581 -11.10 19.90 27.54
CA THR A 581 -10.36 18.86 26.83
C THR A 581 -11.23 17.60 26.70
N GLU A 582 -10.82 16.66 25.88
CA GLU A 582 -11.51 15.38 25.73
C GLU A 582 -11.57 14.56 27.02
N SER A 583 -10.68 14.82 27.98
CA SER A 583 -10.67 14.23 29.31
C SER A 583 -11.43 15.03 30.35
N SER A 584 -12.10 16.12 29.98
CA SER A 584 -12.91 16.92 30.91
C SER A 584 -14.09 16.13 31.43
N VAL A 585 -14.35 16.23 32.73
CA VAL A 585 -15.43 15.53 33.41
C VAL A 585 -16.60 16.48 33.62
N TYR A 586 -17.81 16.04 33.30
CA TYR A 586 -19.06 16.79 33.43
C TYR A 586 -19.98 16.16 34.45
N ASP A 587 -20.73 16.99 35.16
CA ASP A 587 -21.92 16.55 35.88
C ASP A 587 -22.99 16.13 34.87
N LEU A 588 -23.41 14.87 34.93
CA LEU A 588 -24.39 14.29 34.01
C LEU A 588 -25.80 14.80 34.23
N ALA A 589 -26.08 15.44 35.37
CA ALA A 589 -27.43 15.92 35.73
C ALA A 589 -28.54 14.89 35.41
N SER A 590 -29.55 15.25 34.66
CA SER A 590 -30.65 14.33 34.29
C SER A 590 -30.25 13.22 33.30
N ALA A 591 -29.11 13.31 32.63
CA ALA A 591 -28.60 12.20 31.84
C ALA A 591 -28.28 10.95 32.68
N SER A 592 -28.09 11.12 34.03
CA SER A 592 -27.99 10.01 35.00
C SER A 592 -29.20 9.07 34.99
N LYS A 593 -30.40 9.55 34.59
CA LYS A 593 -31.60 8.70 34.45
C LYS A 593 -31.41 7.64 33.37
N ALA A 594 -30.79 8.02 32.26
CA ALA A 594 -30.51 7.09 31.16
C ALA A 594 -29.23 6.26 31.45
N ALA A 595 -28.15 6.90 31.90
CA ALA A 595 -26.88 6.25 32.12
C ALA A 595 -26.80 5.35 33.38
N GLY A 596 -27.65 5.59 34.38
CA GLY A 596 -27.66 4.84 35.61
C GLY A 596 -28.98 4.05 35.80
N THR A 597 -30.10 4.76 36.05
CA THR A 597 -31.38 4.14 36.41
C THR A 597 -31.89 3.20 35.31
N LEU A 598 -31.91 3.63 34.05
CA LEU A 598 -32.41 2.80 32.95
C LEU A 598 -31.57 1.53 32.79
N LEU A 599 -30.24 1.61 32.87
CA LEU A 599 -29.36 0.44 32.76
C LEU A 599 -29.60 -0.55 33.92
N ALA A 600 -29.80 -0.05 35.13
CA ALA A 600 -30.13 -0.90 36.27
C ALA A 600 -31.50 -1.61 36.10
N VAL A 601 -32.47 -0.90 35.55
CA VAL A 601 -33.80 -1.46 35.21
C VAL A 601 -33.68 -2.51 34.12
N MET A 602 -32.93 -2.25 33.04
CA MET A 602 -32.70 -3.22 31.98
C MET A 602 -32.04 -4.50 32.52
N LYS A 603 -31.00 -4.36 33.37
CA LYS A 603 -30.37 -5.51 34.03
C LYS A 603 -31.36 -6.31 34.88
N ALA A 604 -32.17 -5.65 35.68
CA ALA A 604 -33.19 -6.32 36.50
C ALA A 604 -34.25 -7.03 35.65
N TYR A 605 -34.58 -6.48 34.48
CA TYR A 605 -35.47 -7.14 33.52
C TYR A 605 -34.82 -8.40 32.92
N ASP A 606 -33.53 -8.34 32.49
CA ASP A 606 -32.80 -9.49 31.99
C ASP A 606 -32.67 -10.60 33.05
N GLU A 607 -32.49 -10.22 34.30
CA GLU A 607 -32.51 -11.12 35.46
C GLU A 607 -33.88 -11.62 35.85
N LYS A 608 -34.95 -11.29 35.08
CA LYS A 608 -36.34 -11.68 35.30
C LYS A 608 -36.92 -11.26 36.68
N LYS A 609 -36.38 -10.19 37.26
CA LYS A 609 -36.90 -9.66 38.54
C LYS A 609 -38.23 -8.95 38.41
N PHE A 610 -38.59 -8.51 37.23
CA PHE A 610 -39.88 -7.95 36.86
C PHE A 610 -40.15 -8.14 35.36
N THR A 611 -41.39 -7.86 34.94
CA THR A 611 -41.83 -7.82 33.55
C THR A 611 -42.36 -6.43 33.21
N LEU A 612 -42.49 -6.10 31.92
CA LEU A 612 -43.05 -4.81 31.49
C LEU A 612 -44.51 -4.62 31.89
N ASN A 613 -45.23 -5.71 32.30
CA ASN A 613 -46.60 -5.67 32.75
C ASN A 613 -46.74 -5.46 34.26
N ASN A 614 -45.65 -5.43 35.02
CA ASN A 614 -45.72 -5.14 36.45
C ASN A 614 -46.16 -3.70 36.67
N LYS A 615 -47.12 -3.50 37.58
CA LYS A 615 -47.53 -2.15 37.97
C LYS A 615 -46.47 -1.52 38.85
N ILE A 616 -46.22 -0.25 38.66
CA ILE A 616 -45.47 0.58 39.59
C ILE A 616 -46.46 1.01 40.67
N SER A 617 -46.32 0.46 41.88
CA SER A 617 -47.18 0.79 43.02
C SER A 617 -46.61 1.99 43.76
#